data_266345cea638756b5c727c78dd93b7e6
#
_entry.id   266345cea638756b5c727c78dd93b7e6
#
_cell.length_a   1.000
_cell.length_b   1.000
_cell.length_c   1.000
_cell.angle_alpha   90.00
_cell.angle_beta   90.00
_cell.angle_gamma   90.00
#
_symmetry.space_group_name_H-M   'P 1'
#
loop_
_entity.id
_entity.type
_entity.pdbx_description
1 polymer ?
#
loop_
_entity_poly.entity_id
_entity_poly.type
_entity_poly.pdbx_seq_one_letter_code
_entity_poly.pdbx_strand_id
1 'polypeptide(L)'
;MVSKGNAQTEVPLRLIYNLSKRYPVYYGNGNHENRMVWERHIYKNQYETYKEKLKAMGVVYLEDDSSSFGDDLVISGVDLGKRYYRKLFFEKPEPLPKTYFQNRLGKADESRFQILLLHSPMYFKEAAAWGADLTLSGHFHGGTIRIPVLGGVMTPQYQFFLPWCAGTFEKDGKMMAVSRGLGTHSINIRIHNKPQLLVLDLQPEEADRRLQRRTDNESKIRRDGKRV
;
A
#
# COMPACT_ATOMS: atom_id res chain seq x y z
N MET A 1 5.51 -5.31 10.57
CA MET A 1 5.93 -6.74 10.55
C MET A 1 5.73 -7.39 11.91
N VAL A 2 4.50 -7.49 12.31
CA VAL A 2 4.11 -8.01 13.62
C VAL A 2 3.64 -9.46 13.40
N SER A 3 4.28 -10.43 14.06
CA SER A 3 3.91 -11.85 13.97
C SER A 3 2.85 -12.21 15.02
N LYS A 4 2.22 -13.40 14.89
CA LYS A 4 1.23 -13.90 15.86
C LYS A 4 1.82 -14.02 17.27
N GLY A 5 1.05 -13.67 18.27
CA GLY A 5 1.32 -13.95 19.70
C GLY A 5 1.99 -12.79 20.43
N ASN A 6 3.29 -12.78 20.60
CA ASN A 6 4.02 -11.59 21.01
C ASN A 6 4.44 -10.85 19.75
N ALA A 7 3.92 -9.65 19.55
CA ALA A 7 4.31 -8.84 18.44
C ALA A 7 5.82 -8.60 18.50
N GLN A 8 6.59 -9.26 17.63
CA GLN A 8 8.03 -9.01 17.52
C GLN A 8 8.24 -7.63 16.89
N THR A 9 8.02 -6.60 17.68
CA THR A 9 8.11 -5.20 17.24
C THR A 9 9.54 -4.69 17.22
N GLU A 10 10.48 -5.37 17.86
CA GLU A 10 11.86 -4.90 18.01
C GLU A 10 12.62 -4.81 16.68
N VAL A 11 12.46 -5.81 15.81
CA VAL A 11 13.16 -5.82 14.51
C VAL A 11 12.71 -4.66 13.62
N PRO A 12 11.40 -4.43 13.40
CA PRO A 12 10.95 -3.27 12.63
C PRO A 12 11.30 -1.94 13.32
N LEU A 13 11.20 -1.83 14.65
CA LEU A 13 11.60 -0.62 15.36
C LEU A 13 13.07 -0.29 15.16
N ARG A 14 13.97 -1.28 15.24
CA ARG A 14 15.40 -1.09 14.99
C ARG A 14 15.68 -0.63 13.56
N LEU A 15 15.00 -1.21 12.57
CA LEU A 15 15.12 -0.78 11.18
C LEU A 15 14.68 0.67 11.01
N ILE A 16 13.49 1.01 11.51
CA ILE A 16 12.93 2.35 11.39
C ILE A 16 13.76 3.37 12.13
N TYR A 17 14.27 3.05 13.33
CA TYR A 17 15.20 3.90 14.07
C TYR A 17 16.45 4.26 13.27
N ASN A 18 17.03 3.29 12.56
CA ASN A 18 18.20 3.56 11.72
C ASN A 18 17.86 4.40 10.48
N LEU A 19 16.67 4.21 9.90
CA LEU A 19 16.21 5.00 8.78
C LEU A 19 15.87 6.43 9.18
N SER A 20 15.16 6.62 10.30
CA SER A 20 14.71 7.94 10.78
C SER A 20 15.85 8.89 11.12
N LYS A 21 17.05 8.36 11.40
CA LYS A 21 18.26 9.19 11.56
C LYS A 21 18.76 9.86 10.29
N ARG A 22 18.32 9.39 9.13
CA ARG A 22 18.86 9.81 7.83
C ARG A 22 17.81 10.33 6.87
N TYR A 23 16.56 9.90 7.06
CA TYR A 23 15.46 10.17 6.12
C TYR A 23 14.18 10.49 6.87
N PRO A 24 13.30 11.34 6.34
CA PRO A 24 11.93 11.42 6.81
C PRO A 24 11.24 10.05 6.57
N VAL A 25 10.57 9.54 7.59
CA VAL A 25 9.89 8.23 7.52
C VAL A 25 8.40 8.42 7.66
N TYR A 26 7.64 7.93 6.71
CA TYR A 26 6.18 7.86 6.72
C TYR A 26 5.75 6.42 6.93
N TYR A 27 4.84 6.19 7.85
CA TYR A 27 4.41 4.86 8.24
C TYR A 27 2.90 4.72 8.14
N GLY A 28 2.44 3.73 7.37
CA GLY A 28 1.04 3.31 7.28
C GLY A 28 0.86 1.91 7.86
N ASN A 29 -0.28 1.66 8.48
CA ASN A 29 -0.62 0.37 9.07
C ASN A 29 -0.81 -0.73 8.01
N GLY A 30 -0.38 -1.94 8.36
CA GLY A 30 -0.79 -3.15 7.70
C GLY A 30 -1.83 -3.93 8.51
N ASN A 31 -2.26 -5.07 7.97
CA ASN A 31 -3.20 -5.95 8.68
C ASN A 31 -2.65 -6.52 10.00
N HIS A 32 -1.35 -6.54 10.19
CA HIS A 32 -0.73 -7.01 11.44
C HIS A 32 -0.80 -5.95 12.54
N GLU A 33 -0.56 -4.70 12.22
CA GLU A 33 -0.72 -3.57 13.13
C GLU A 33 -2.20 -3.45 13.54
N ASN A 34 -3.10 -3.47 12.57
CA ASN A 34 -4.53 -3.40 12.81
C ASN A 34 -5.06 -4.60 13.61
N ARG A 35 -4.42 -5.78 13.47
CA ARG A 35 -4.75 -6.94 14.30
C ARG A 35 -4.52 -6.67 15.78
N MET A 36 -3.49 -5.94 16.16
CA MET A 36 -3.25 -5.59 17.56
C MET A 36 -4.41 -4.78 18.16
N VAL A 37 -5.10 -3.98 17.32
CA VAL A 37 -6.30 -3.25 17.69
C VAL A 37 -7.53 -4.17 17.74
N TRP A 38 -7.71 -5.03 16.74
CA TRP A 38 -8.90 -5.90 16.66
C TRP A 38 -8.90 -7.03 17.68
N GLU A 39 -7.72 -7.48 18.11
CA GLU A 39 -7.51 -8.59 19.03
C GLU A 39 -6.87 -8.09 20.34
N ARG A 40 -7.39 -6.98 20.91
CA ARG A 40 -6.85 -6.34 22.14
C ARG A 40 -6.77 -7.30 23.33
N HIS A 41 -7.66 -8.29 23.41
CA HIS A 41 -7.60 -9.31 24.46
C HIS A 41 -6.30 -10.12 24.42
N ILE A 42 -5.65 -10.23 23.25
CA ILE A 42 -4.36 -10.91 23.06
C ILE A 42 -3.20 -9.91 23.20
N TYR A 43 -3.30 -8.78 22.47
CA TYR A 43 -2.17 -7.85 22.32
C TYR A 43 -2.15 -6.71 23.35
N LYS A 44 -3.23 -6.57 24.13
CA LYS A 44 -3.37 -5.52 25.17
C LYS A 44 -3.07 -4.13 24.60
N ASN A 45 -2.05 -3.43 25.13
CA ASN A 45 -1.63 -2.09 24.72
C ASN A 45 -0.41 -2.08 23.76
N GLN A 46 -0.10 -3.24 23.14
CA GLN A 46 1.09 -3.32 22.28
C GLN A 46 1.02 -2.40 21.08
N TYR A 47 -0.17 -2.16 20.53
CA TYR A 47 -0.37 -1.24 19.41
C TYR A 47 0.01 0.19 19.78
N GLU A 48 -0.51 0.68 20.87
CA GLU A 48 -0.25 2.03 21.39
C GLU A 48 1.24 2.20 21.66
N THR A 49 1.83 1.26 22.40
CA THR A 49 3.27 1.28 22.71
C THR A 49 4.13 1.28 21.44
N TYR A 50 3.75 0.51 20.42
CA TYR A 50 4.45 0.47 19.13
C TYR A 50 4.37 1.82 18.42
N LYS A 51 3.16 2.37 18.33
CA LYS A 51 2.88 3.67 17.69
C LYS A 51 3.62 4.81 18.39
N GLU A 52 3.62 4.84 19.72
CA GLU A 52 4.35 5.83 20.53
C GLU A 52 5.85 5.77 20.27
N LYS A 53 6.43 4.57 20.23
CA LYS A 53 7.86 4.39 19.92
C LYS A 53 8.21 4.91 18.54
N LEU A 54 7.38 4.67 17.53
CA LEU A 54 7.59 5.18 16.18
C LEU A 54 7.51 6.72 16.15
N LYS A 55 6.51 7.30 16.78
CA LYS A 55 6.36 8.77 16.88
C LYS A 55 7.54 9.40 17.64
N ALA A 56 8.04 8.77 18.69
CA ALA A 56 9.23 9.23 19.44
C ALA A 56 10.52 9.21 18.59
N MET A 57 10.56 8.43 17.50
CA MET A 57 11.66 8.43 16.52
C MET A 57 11.50 9.48 15.42
N GLY A 58 10.47 10.34 15.48
CA GLY A 58 10.17 11.34 14.46
C GLY A 58 9.47 10.78 13.22
N VAL A 59 8.87 9.59 13.32
CA VAL A 59 8.10 9.00 12.23
C VAL A 59 6.75 9.69 12.08
N VAL A 60 6.40 10.08 10.86
CA VAL A 60 5.07 10.55 10.51
C VAL A 60 4.16 9.33 10.39
N TYR A 61 3.33 9.11 11.41
CA TYR A 61 2.44 7.95 11.50
C TYR A 61 1.07 8.28 10.92
N LEU A 62 0.74 7.67 9.79
CA LEU A 62 -0.47 7.94 9.03
C LEU A 62 -1.51 6.82 9.27
N GLU A 63 -2.52 7.14 10.05
CA GLU A 63 -3.65 6.26 10.39
C GLU A 63 -4.94 7.00 10.04
N ASP A 64 -5.47 6.76 8.83
CA ASP A 64 -6.54 7.55 8.23
C ASP A 64 -6.19 9.07 8.24
N ASP A 65 -4.96 9.38 7.85
CA ASP A 65 -4.39 10.73 7.97
C ASP A 65 -3.49 11.05 6.76
N SER A 66 -3.18 12.33 6.58
CA SER A 66 -2.39 12.84 5.47
C SER A 66 -1.35 13.84 5.96
N SER A 67 -0.20 13.87 5.31
CA SER A 67 0.88 14.81 5.58
C SER A 67 1.45 15.37 4.29
N SER A 68 1.72 16.66 4.24
CA SER A 68 2.42 17.29 3.13
C SER A 68 3.92 16.98 3.19
N PHE A 69 4.53 16.80 2.04
CA PHE A 69 5.98 16.73 1.86
C PHE A 69 6.39 17.76 0.80
N GLY A 70 6.93 18.88 1.27
CA GLY A 70 7.08 20.08 0.43
C GLY A 70 5.73 20.62 -0.03
N ASP A 71 5.76 21.38 -1.11
CA ASP A 71 4.57 22.02 -1.65
C ASP A 71 3.82 21.14 -2.66
N ASP A 72 4.52 20.19 -3.28
CA ASP A 72 4.03 19.42 -4.43
C ASP A 72 3.49 18.02 -4.10
N LEU A 73 3.76 17.49 -2.90
CA LEU A 73 3.41 16.13 -2.54
C LEU A 73 2.51 16.04 -1.31
N VAL A 74 1.56 15.12 -1.35
CA VAL A 74 0.79 14.69 -0.17
C VAL A 74 0.97 13.20 -0.01
N ILE A 75 1.31 12.76 1.20
CA ILE A 75 1.42 11.35 1.56
C ILE A 75 0.30 11.03 2.52
N SER A 76 -0.57 10.13 2.13
CA SER A 76 -1.73 9.68 2.92
C SER A 76 -1.57 8.23 3.33
N GLY A 77 -2.05 7.87 4.51
CA GLY A 77 -2.14 6.49 4.98
C GLY A 77 -3.57 6.15 5.36
N VAL A 78 -4.08 5.03 4.85
CA VAL A 78 -5.45 4.61 5.14
C VAL A 78 -5.48 3.20 5.75
N ASP A 79 -6.27 3.06 6.80
CA ASP A 79 -6.49 1.80 7.47
C ASP A 79 -7.68 1.05 6.86
N LEU A 80 -7.46 -0.21 6.55
CA LEU A 80 -8.53 -1.10 6.10
C LEU A 80 -9.09 -1.88 7.29
N GLY A 81 -10.41 -1.94 7.42
CA GLY A 81 -11.09 -2.75 8.43
C GLY A 81 -10.85 -4.25 8.24
N LYS A 82 -11.00 -5.05 9.30
CA LYS A 82 -10.77 -6.50 9.33
C LYS A 82 -11.48 -7.26 8.18
N ARG A 83 -12.69 -6.85 7.82
CA ARG A 83 -13.49 -7.44 6.74
C ARG A 83 -12.84 -7.34 5.37
N TYR A 84 -12.01 -6.34 5.12
CA TYR A 84 -11.30 -6.12 3.85
C TYR A 84 -10.01 -6.96 3.73
N TYR A 85 -9.61 -7.67 4.78
CA TYR A 85 -8.48 -8.61 4.80
C TYR A 85 -8.92 -10.08 4.86
N ARG A 86 -10.19 -10.37 4.59
CA ARG A 86 -10.71 -11.75 4.59
C ARG A 86 -9.97 -12.61 3.57
N LYS A 87 -9.80 -13.88 3.89
CA LYS A 87 -9.07 -14.84 3.05
C LYS A 87 -9.95 -15.22 1.87
N LEU A 88 -9.50 -14.91 0.67
CA LEU A 88 -10.24 -15.15 -0.59
C LEU A 88 -10.55 -16.61 -0.90
N PHE A 89 -9.84 -17.56 -0.29
CA PHE A 89 -10.10 -18.98 -0.54
C PHE A 89 -11.50 -19.43 -0.09
N PHE A 90 -12.06 -18.75 0.90
CA PHE A 90 -13.38 -19.07 1.46
C PHE A 90 -14.41 -17.95 1.30
N GLU A 91 -13.96 -16.72 1.15
CA GLU A 91 -14.84 -15.56 1.04
C GLU A 91 -14.21 -14.50 0.14
N LYS A 92 -14.98 -13.94 -0.79
CA LYS A 92 -14.54 -12.77 -1.56
C LYS A 92 -14.33 -11.59 -0.60
N PRO A 93 -13.27 -10.76 -0.78
CA PRO A 93 -13.14 -9.53 -0.03
C PRO A 93 -14.37 -8.65 -0.29
N GLU A 94 -14.86 -8.00 0.76
CA GLU A 94 -15.92 -7.02 0.58
C GLU A 94 -15.43 -5.88 -0.32
N PRO A 95 -16.25 -5.41 -1.28
CA PRO A 95 -15.91 -4.24 -2.05
C PRO A 95 -15.86 -3.01 -1.13
N LEU A 96 -14.89 -2.11 -1.39
CA LEU A 96 -14.86 -0.83 -0.71
C LEU A 96 -16.02 0.06 -1.22
N PRO A 97 -16.73 0.75 -0.32
CA PRO A 97 -17.65 1.82 -0.72
C PRO A 97 -16.89 2.87 -1.54
N LYS A 98 -17.51 3.45 -2.56
CA LYS A 98 -16.90 4.49 -3.40
C LYS A 98 -16.42 5.69 -2.59
N THR A 99 -17.05 5.99 -1.47
CA THR A 99 -16.72 7.09 -0.55
C THR A 99 -15.70 6.71 0.52
N TYR A 100 -15.14 5.49 0.49
CA TYR A 100 -14.29 4.99 1.58
C TYR A 100 -13.12 5.89 1.90
N PHE A 101 -12.33 6.23 0.89
CA PHE A 101 -11.17 7.11 1.04
C PHE A 101 -11.59 8.54 1.34
N GLN A 102 -12.62 9.05 0.67
CA GLN A 102 -13.13 10.40 0.90
C GLN A 102 -13.64 10.60 2.34
N ASN A 103 -14.28 9.60 2.93
CA ASN A 103 -14.78 9.67 4.32
C ASN A 103 -13.65 9.65 5.36
N ARG A 104 -12.46 9.15 5.00
CA ARG A 104 -11.30 9.00 5.91
C ARG A 104 -10.26 10.08 5.72
N LEU A 105 -9.99 10.44 4.47
CA LEU A 105 -8.91 11.33 4.08
C LEU A 105 -9.41 12.66 3.50
N GLY A 106 -10.73 12.82 3.30
CA GLY A 106 -11.28 13.94 2.55
C GLY A 106 -11.09 13.78 1.04
N LYS A 107 -11.30 14.86 0.29
CA LYS A 107 -11.02 14.89 -1.14
C LYS A 107 -9.52 14.94 -1.38
N ALA A 108 -9.05 14.21 -2.39
CA ALA A 108 -7.69 14.35 -2.86
C ALA A 108 -7.47 15.77 -3.41
N ASP A 109 -6.32 16.35 -3.08
CA ASP A 109 -5.91 17.64 -3.63
C ASP A 109 -5.29 17.43 -5.02
N GLU A 110 -6.06 17.66 -6.05
CA GLU A 110 -5.66 17.45 -7.45
C GLU A 110 -4.54 18.40 -7.91
N SER A 111 -4.22 19.44 -7.14
CA SER A 111 -3.12 20.35 -7.46
C SER A 111 -1.75 19.79 -7.07
N ARG A 112 -1.71 18.76 -6.23
CA ARG A 112 -0.50 18.11 -5.72
C ARG A 112 -0.47 16.62 -6.05
N PHE A 113 0.72 16.04 -6.15
CA PHE A 113 0.90 14.61 -6.38
C PHE A 113 0.52 13.80 -5.13
N GLN A 114 -0.42 12.86 -5.27
CA GLN A 114 -1.00 12.09 -4.18
C GLN A 114 -0.33 10.72 -4.05
N ILE A 115 0.41 10.49 -2.96
CA ILE A 115 0.96 9.17 -2.61
C ILE A 115 0.07 8.55 -1.55
N LEU A 116 -0.47 7.35 -1.81
CA LEU A 116 -1.30 6.64 -0.86
C LEU A 116 -0.60 5.38 -0.33
N LEU A 117 -0.40 5.30 0.98
CA LEU A 117 0.00 4.08 1.67
C LEU A 117 -1.24 3.22 1.91
N LEU A 118 -1.43 2.21 1.08
CA LEU A 118 -2.56 1.28 1.12
C LEU A 118 -2.03 -0.15 1.18
N HIS A 119 -2.10 -0.79 2.35
CA HIS A 119 -1.44 -2.07 2.54
C HIS A 119 -1.91 -3.18 1.59
N SER A 120 -3.22 -3.27 1.31
CA SER A 120 -3.77 -4.28 0.38
C SER A 120 -3.87 -3.74 -1.04
N PRO A 121 -3.20 -4.36 -2.03
CA PRO A 121 -3.25 -3.94 -3.43
C PRO A 121 -4.61 -4.22 -4.10
N MET A 122 -5.48 -5.00 -3.45
CA MET A 122 -6.79 -5.37 -3.98
C MET A 122 -7.70 -4.17 -4.27
N TYR A 123 -7.45 -3.05 -3.62
CA TYR A 123 -8.28 -1.85 -3.70
C TYR A 123 -7.62 -0.71 -4.49
N PHE A 124 -6.68 -1.06 -5.38
CA PHE A 124 -5.98 -0.10 -6.23
C PHE A 124 -6.96 0.69 -7.13
N LYS A 125 -7.99 0.03 -7.65
CA LYS A 125 -9.00 0.69 -8.50
C LYS A 125 -9.73 1.81 -7.74
N GLU A 126 -10.11 1.55 -6.52
CA GLU A 126 -10.80 2.51 -5.66
C GLU A 126 -9.85 3.64 -5.21
N ALA A 127 -8.58 3.31 -4.94
CA ALA A 127 -7.54 4.30 -4.63
C ALA A 127 -7.28 5.25 -5.81
N ALA A 128 -7.15 4.71 -7.02
CA ALA A 128 -6.99 5.49 -8.25
C ALA A 128 -8.21 6.39 -8.50
N ALA A 129 -9.42 5.86 -8.30
CA ALA A 129 -10.66 6.63 -8.44
C ALA A 129 -10.83 7.74 -7.39
N TRP A 130 -10.25 7.60 -6.21
CA TRP A 130 -10.21 8.65 -5.19
C TRP A 130 -9.27 9.80 -5.59
N GLY A 131 -8.20 9.51 -6.33
CA GLY A 131 -7.24 10.51 -6.78
C GLY A 131 -5.78 10.19 -6.43
N ALA A 132 -5.47 9.00 -5.88
CA ALA A 132 -4.09 8.61 -5.65
C ALA A 132 -3.33 8.50 -6.98
N ASP A 133 -2.24 9.27 -7.15
CA ASP A 133 -1.36 9.19 -8.31
C ASP A 133 -0.43 7.98 -8.22
N LEU A 134 0.05 7.71 -7.01
CA LEU A 134 0.89 6.57 -6.68
C LEU A 134 0.36 5.85 -5.43
N THR A 135 -0.02 4.59 -5.57
CA THR A 135 -0.38 3.73 -4.44
C THR A 135 0.79 2.82 -4.09
N LEU A 136 1.21 2.82 -2.82
CA LEU A 136 2.25 1.94 -2.29
C LEU A 136 1.61 0.82 -1.48
N SER A 137 1.83 -0.42 -1.90
CA SER A 137 1.20 -1.61 -1.32
C SER A 137 2.18 -2.74 -1.01
N GLY A 138 1.71 -3.68 -0.21
CA GLY A 138 2.44 -4.91 0.16
C GLY A 138 1.52 -6.10 0.28
N HIS A 139 1.33 -6.61 1.49
CA HIS A 139 0.36 -7.63 1.92
C HIS A 139 0.61 -9.05 1.39
N PHE A 140 0.83 -9.23 0.10
CA PHE A 140 0.97 -10.56 -0.52
C PHE A 140 2.38 -11.14 -0.47
N HIS A 141 3.35 -10.39 0.04
CA HIS A 141 4.75 -10.81 0.16
C HIS A 141 5.38 -11.35 -1.13
N GLY A 142 4.85 -10.97 -2.29
CA GLY A 142 5.27 -11.49 -3.59
C GLY A 142 4.82 -12.91 -3.88
N GLY A 143 3.99 -13.51 -3.01
CA GLY A 143 3.64 -14.92 -2.99
C GLY A 143 4.63 -15.76 -2.17
N THR A 144 4.19 -16.90 -1.65
CA THR A 144 5.07 -17.85 -0.92
C THR A 144 6.06 -18.50 -1.88
N ILE A 145 5.59 -18.85 -3.07
CA ILE A 145 6.35 -19.48 -4.17
C ILE A 145 6.26 -18.57 -5.39
N ARG A 146 7.40 -18.31 -6.01
CA ARG A 146 7.47 -17.62 -7.29
C ARG A 146 8.06 -18.53 -8.34
N ILE A 147 7.46 -18.57 -9.53
CA ILE A 147 8.02 -19.24 -10.70
C ILE A 147 8.52 -18.16 -11.65
N PRO A 148 9.74 -18.29 -12.20
CA PRO A 148 10.23 -17.40 -13.24
C PRO A 148 9.17 -17.28 -14.35
N VAL A 149 8.98 -16.07 -14.90
CA VAL A 149 7.99 -15.71 -15.93
C VAL A 149 6.54 -15.68 -15.42
N LEU A 150 6.07 -16.68 -14.64
CA LEU A 150 4.69 -16.76 -14.13
C LEU A 150 4.43 -15.89 -12.90
N GLY A 151 5.48 -15.44 -12.20
CA GLY A 151 5.34 -14.60 -11.02
C GLY A 151 4.96 -15.36 -9.75
N GLY A 152 4.18 -14.75 -8.85
CA GLY A 152 3.71 -15.36 -7.60
C GLY A 152 2.62 -16.39 -7.86
N VAL A 153 2.90 -17.66 -7.56
CA VAL A 153 1.95 -18.76 -7.79
C VAL A 153 0.92 -18.85 -6.69
N MET A 154 1.34 -18.64 -5.45
CA MET A 154 0.47 -18.78 -4.28
C MET A 154 0.79 -17.69 -3.26
N THR A 155 -0.22 -16.96 -2.85
CA THR A 155 -0.08 -16.00 -1.75
C THR A 155 -0.07 -16.72 -0.40
N PRO A 156 0.37 -16.05 0.68
CA PRO A 156 0.26 -16.59 2.04
C PRO A 156 -1.18 -16.88 2.48
N GLN A 157 -2.15 -16.42 1.72
CA GLN A 157 -3.58 -16.63 1.94
C GLN A 157 -4.15 -17.77 1.07
N TYR A 158 -3.25 -18.58 0.44
CA TYR A 158 -3.60 -19.69 -0.45
C TYR A 158 -4.35 -19.25 -1.72
N GLN A 159 -4.12 -18.03 -2.19
CA GLN A 159 -4.65 -17.55 -3.46
C GLN A 159 -3.63 -17.82 -4.56
N PHE A 160 -4.11 -18.35 -5.66
CA PHE A 160 -3.27 -18.70 -6.79
C PHE A 160 -3.35 -17.63 -7.88
N PHE A 161 -2.20 -17.33 -8.49
CA PHE A 161 -2.09 -16.48 -9.68
C PHE A 161 -2.70 -15.09 -9.57
N LEU A 162 -2.59 -14.45 -8.39
CA LEU A 162 -3.03 -13.06 -8.24
C LEU A 162 -2.12 -12.12 -9.05
N PRO A 163 -2.70 -11.26 -9.88
CA PRO A 163 -1.94 -10.39 -10.77
C PRO A 163 -1.08 -9.35 -10.02
N TRP A 164 -1.47 -8.96 -8.82
CA TRP A 164 -0.85 -7.86 -8.06
C TRP A 164 0.02 -8.31 -6.87
N CYS A 165 0.70 -9.44 -7.01
CA CYS A 165 1.54 -9.96 -5.91
C CYS A 165 2.82 -9.17 -5.67
N ALA A 166 3.42 -8.59 -6.71
CA ALA A 166 4.60 -7.73 -6.64
C ALA A 166 4.85 -7.07 -8.00
N GLY A 167 5.41 -5.88 -8.02
CA GLY A 167 5.74 -5.12 -9.22
C GLY A 167 5.03 -3.79 -9.29
N THR A 168 5.08 -3.17 -10.45
CA THR A 168 4.37 -1.92 -10.77
C THR A 168 3.20 -2.18 -11.68
N PHE A 169 2.11 -1.49 -11.44
CA PHE A 169 0.86 -1.63 -12.20
C PHE A 169 0.32 -0.24 -12.50
N GLU A 170 -0.29 -0.11 -13.66
CA GLU A 170 -0.90 1.14 -14.11
C GLU A 170 -2.38 0.91 -14.40
N LYS A 171 -3.19 1.89 -14.04
CA LYS A 171 -4.61 1.94 -14.37
C LYS A 171 -5.07 3.40 -14.45
N ASP A 172 -5.66 3.75 -15.59
CA ASP A 172 -6.24 5.08 -15.84
C ASP A 172 -5.22 6.23 -15.56
N GLY A 173 -3.94 6.03 -15.93
CA GLY A 173 -2.85 6.98 -15.69
C GLY A 173 -2.35 7.05 -14.24
N LYS A 174 -2.87 6.21 -13.36
CA LYS A 174 -2.44 6.10 -11.95
C LYS A 174 -1.59 4.86 -11.76
N MET A 175 -0.62 4.95 -10.85
CA MET A 175 0.37 3.90 -10.62
C MET A 175 0.18 3.21 -9.28
N MET A 176 0.50 1.93 -9.23
CA MET A 176 0.66 1.19 -7.97
C MET A 176 1.98 0.44 -7.96
N ALA A 177 2.73 0.55 -6.86
CA ALA A 177 3.92 -0.25 -6.61
C ALA A 177 3.67 -1.21 -5.45
N VAL A 178 3.84 -2.51 -5.70
CA VAL A 178 3.63 -3.58 -4.71
C VAL A 178 4.95 -4.22 -4.35
N SER A 179 5.37 -4.04 -3.09
CA SER A 179 6.60 -4.63 -2.56
C SER A 179 6.39 -6.09 -2.11
N ARG A 180 7.42 -6.92 -2.33
CA ARG A 180 7.50 -8.25 -1.72
C ARG A 180 7.76 -8.19 -0.22
N GLY A 181 8.14 -7.02 0.30
CA GLY A 181 8.45 -6.80 1.70
C GLY A 181 9.71 -7.54 2.17
N LEU A 182 10.11 -7.26 3.41
CA LEU A 182 11.32 -7.80 4.03
C LEU A 182 11.03 -9.02 4.91
N GLY A 183 9.80 -9.17 5.42
CA GLY A 183 9.40 -10.24 6.33
C GLY A 183 8.87 -11.47 5.62
N THR A 184 8.71 -12.55 6.39
CA THR A 184 7.99 -13.77 5.99
C THR A 184 6.57 -13.74 6.54
N HIS A 185 5.72 -14.64 6.06
CA HIS A 185 4.35 -14.81 6.56
C HIS A 185 4.24 -16.06 7.47
N SER A 186 3.04 -16.60 7.64
CA SER A 186 2.68 -17.74 8.50
C SER A 186 3.60 -18.97 8.35
N ILE A 187 4.15 -19.18 7.18
CA ILE A 187 5.18 -20.18 6.89
C ILE A 187 6.46 -19.42 6.57
N ASN A 188 7.52 -19.63 7.35
CA ASN A 188 8.81 -18.94 7.19
C ASN A 188 9.60 -19.45 5.95
N ILE A 189 8.91 -19.61 4.83
CA ILE A 189 9.50 -20.12 3.59
C ILE A 189 9.24 -19.11 2.47
N ARG A 190 10.31 -18.81 1.74
CA ARG A 190 10.27 -18.05 0.48
C ARG A 190 11.04 -18.84 -0.57
N ILE A 191 10.35 -19.35 -1.59
CA ILE A 191 10.95 -20.07 -2.71
C ILE A 191 11.03 -19.15 -3.91
N HIS A 192 12.24 -18.89 -4.41
CA HIS A 192 12.54 -17.92 -5.48
C HIS A 192 11.96 -16.51 -5.26
N ASN A 193 11.71 -16.16 -4.00
CA ASN A 193 11.07 -14.92 -3.59
C ASN A 193 11.91 -14.18 -2.55
N LYS A 194 13.02 -13.58 -2.97
CA LYS A 194 13.93 -12.82 -2.08
C LYS A 194 13.21 -11.62 -1.46
N PRO A 195 13.54 -11.23 -0.20
CA PRO A 195 13.10 -9.97 0.38
C PRO A 195 13.42 -8.80 -0.54
N GLN A 196 12.55 -7.77 -0.55
CA GLN A 196 12.68 -6.65 -1.47
C GLN A 196 12.43 -5.33 -0.76
N LEU A 197 13.35 -4.39 -0.96
CA LEU A 197 13.16 -2.97 -0.79
C LEU A 197 12.93 -2.36 -2.18
N LEU A 198 11.86 -1.57 -2.33
CA LEU A 198 11.62 -0.80 -3.55
C LEU A 198 12.27 0.57 -3.39
N VAL A 199 12.97 1.00 -4.42
CA VAL A 199 13.44 2.37 -4.58
C VAL A 199 12.69 2.94 -5.78
N LEU A 200 11.97 4.04 -5.58
CA LEU A 200 11.20 4.74 -6.61
C LEU A 200 11.81 6.12 -6.78
N ASP A 201 12.13 6.47 -8.00
CA ASP A 201 12.58 7.80 -8.39
C ASP A 201 11.39 8.54 -8.99
N LEU A 202 10.91 9.59 -8.30
CA LEU A 202 9.80 10.42 -8.73
C LEU A 202 10.37 11.67 -9.37
N GLN A 203 10.07 11.85 -10.65
CA GLN A 203 10.55 12.99 -11.41
C GLN A 203 9.36 13.86 -11.84
N PRO A 204 9.52 15.20 -11.87
CA PRO A 204 8.52 16.08 -12.46
C PRO A 204 8.23 15.67 -13.90
N GLU A 205 6.98 15.66 -14.30
CA GLU A 205 6.63 15.44 -15.69
C GLU A 205 6.99 16.69 -16.50
N GLU A 206 7.85 16.53 -17.51
CA GLU A 206 8.19 17.62 -18.43
C GLU A 206 6.90 18.17 -19.09
N ALA A 207 6.81 19.49 -19.22
CA ALA A 207 5.60 20.17 -19.70
C ALA A 207 5.10 19.64 -21.06
N ASP A 208 6.01 19.25 -21.94
CA ASP A 208 5.70 18.64 -23.24
C ASP A 208 5.01 17.30 -23.16
N ARG A 209 5.37 16.46 -22.17
CA ARG A 209 4.72 15.16 -21.95
C ARG A 209 3.32 15.31 -21.36
N ARG A 210 3.08 16.35 -20.55
CA ARG A 210 1.74 16.65 -20.03
C ARG A 210 0.77 17.03 -21.15
N LEU A 211 1.22 17.81 -22.10
CA LEU A 211 0.42 18.21 -23.28
C LEU A 211 0.09 16.99 -24.17
N GLN A 212 1.08 16.11 -24.39
CA GLN A 212 0.91 14.92 -25.21
C GLN A 212 -0.07 13.91 -24.60
N ARG A 213 0.01 13.68 -23.29
CA ARG A 213 -0.95 12.80 -22.59
C ARG A 213 -2.37 13.37 -22.55
N ARG A 214 -2.54 14.70 -22.46
CA ARG A 214 -3.86 15.34 -22.55
C ARG A 214 -4.48 15.15 -23.91
N THR A 215 -3.73 15.38 -24.99
CA THR A 215 -4.19 15.17 -26.38
C THR A 215 -4.49 13.70 -26.68
N ASP A 216 -3.72 12.75 -26.16
CA ASP A 216 -3.96 11.33 -26.32
C ASP A 216 -5.22 10.86 -25.58
N ASN A 217 -5.45 11.35 -24.35
CA ASN A 217 -6.66 11.06 -23.60
C ASN A 217 -7.91 11.65 -24.23
N GLU A 218 -7.85 12.91 -24.70
CA GLU A 218 -8.96 13.54 -25.41
C GLU A 218 -9.28 12.83 -26.73
N SER A 219 -8.25 12.35 -27.42
CA SER A 219 -8.42 11.57 -28.66
C SER A 219 -9.04 10.20 -28.40
N LYS A 220 -8.71 9.57 -27.26
CA LYS A 220 -9.26 8.27 -26.84
C LYS A 220 -10.73 8.40 -26.42
N ILE A 221 -11.07 9.43 -25.66
CA ILE A 221 -12.46 9.73 -25.27
C ILE A 221 -13.34 10.01 -26.49
N ARG A 222 -12.82 10.72 -27.50
CA ARG A 222 -13.55 10.97 -28.76
C ARG A 222 -13.75 9.72 -29.63
N ARG A 223 -12.86 8.71 -29.53
CA ARG A 223 -13.00 7.42 -30.23
C ARG A 223 -14.02 6.53 -29.55
N ASP A 224 -14.01 6.48 -28.23
CA ASP A 224 -14.94 5.64 -27.45
C ASP A 224 -16.37 6.24 -27.42
N GLY A 225 -16.51 7.56 -27.53
CA GLY A 225 -17.81 8.25 -27.63
C GLY A 225 -18.49 8.18 -29.02
N LYS A 226 -17.84 7.58 -30.03
CA LYS A 226 -18.42 7.38 -31.37
C LYS A 226 -18.87 5.94 -31.68
N ARG A 227 -18.87 5.06 -30.66
CA ARG A 227 -19.44 3.72 -30.73
C ARG A 227 -20.71 3.66 -29.86
N VAL A 228 -21.79 4.25 -30.39
CA VAL A 228 -23.18 3.98 -30.03
C VAL A 228 -23.89 3.64 -31.33
#